data_3a33fff5acafb106798a75fea04d84a2
#
_entry.id   3a33fff5acafb106798a75fea04d84a2
#
_cell.length_a   1.000
_cell.length_b   1.000
_cell.length_c   1.000
_cell.angle_alpha   90.00
_cell.angle_beta   90.00
_cell.angle_gamma   90.00
#
_symmetry.space_group_name_H-M   'P 1'
#
loop_
_entity.id
_entity.type
_entity.pdbx_description
1 polymer ?
#
loop_
_entity_poly.entity_id
_entity_poly.type
_entity_poly.pdbx_seq_one_letter_code
_entity_poly.pdbx_strand_id
1 'polypeptide(L)'
;MLGLDRRAARYAWTVVFVLFLLWLVYVIRTTIFVFTLALLLAHLLSPLVDFLDRVLPSSRTRTPALGLTYVILVAVLTLIGIQIGTRVVDEANNLSQKLPQMFASWEKPRATPATPSIRDQLLARAQTEIASRSTDILAALSRAGLKVLTVAGDLIYVVIIPIVAFFFLKDGYLIRDSLLDLVEDRARRAVAQDVLREAHQLLSRYIRALVLLSLATFTAYSIFMGITGLTYTVLLAAMAALLEFIPMLGPLTAGIVILVVAAVSGGPVLATLIFLLAYRVFQDYVLSPYLMGQGVELHPALVLFGVFAGAELAGIAGTFLSIPVMALARILFLRLRKARRDGQLTPTLRS
;
A
#
# COMPACT_ATOMS: atom_id res chain seq x y z
N MET A 1 -14.06 15.50 -54.92
CA MET A 1 -13.59 16.28 -53.73
C MET A 1 -14.27 15.70 -52.52
N LEU A 2 -13.55 15.00 -51.68
CA LEU A 2 -14.05 14.46 -50.40
C LEU A 2 -14.27 15.66 -49.46
N GLY A 3 -15.52 16.11 -49.36
CA GLY A 3 -15.93 17.17 -48.43
C GLY A 3 -15.83 16.68 -46.99
N LEU A 4 -14.61 16.67 -46.44
CA LEU A 4 -14.40 16.42 -45.04
C LEU A 4 -15.04 17.56 -44.25
N ASP A 5 -16.17 17.24 -43.57
CA ASP A 5 -16.80 18.18 -42.62
C ASP A 5 -15.78 18.56 -41.53
N ARG A 6 -15.43 19.85 -41.48
CA ARG A 6 -14.47 20.38 -40.47
C ARG A 6 -14.90 20.09 -39.03
N ARG A 7 -16.20 19.92 -38.78
CA ARG A 7 -16.71 19.53 -37.45
C ARG A 7 -16.42 18.07 -37.18
N ALA A 8 -16.67 17.17 -38.12
CA ALA A 8 -16.37 15.75 -38.02
C ALA A 8 -14.86 15.51 -37.85
N ALA A 9 -14.02 16.22 -38.61
CA ALA A 9 -12.57 16.15 -38.45
C ALA A 9 -12.09 16.60 -37.07
N ARG A 10 -12.69 17.66 -36.49
CA ARG A 10 -12.36 18.13 -35.13
C ARG A 10 -12.75 17.12 -34.07
N TYR A 11 -13.92 16.49 -34.17
CA TYR A 11 -14.32 15.44 -33.22
C TYR A 11 -13.44 14.20 -33.34
N ALA A 12 -13.14 13.75 -34.54
CA ALA A 12 -12.22 12.63 -34.77
C ALA A 12 -10.83 12.92 -34.20
N TRP A 13 -10.28 14.11 -34.41
CA TRP A 13 -9.01 14.53 -33.85
C TRP A 13 -9.03 14.54 -32.32
N THR A 14 -10.10 15.04 -31.71
CA THR A 14 -10.25 15.05 -30.25
C THR A 14 -10.27 13.62 -29.69
N VAL A 15 -10.99 12.70 -30.33
CA VAL A 15 -11.03 11.28 -29.93
C VAL A 15 -9.64 10.64 -30.03
N VAL A 16 -8.96 10.83 -31.19
CA VAL A 16 -7.60 10.31 -31.40
C VAL A 16 -6.63 10.87 -30.35
N PHE A 17 -6.72 12.17 -30.04
CA PHE A 17 -5.87 12.80 -29.02
C PHE A 17 -6.13 12.24 -27.63
N VAL A 18 -7.39 12.03 -27.26
CA VAL A 18 -7.75 11.40 -25.97
C VAL A 18 -7.24 9.96 -25.89
N LEU A 19 -7.42 9.18 -26.95
CA LEU A 19 -6.90 7.80 -27.02
C LEU A 19 -5.37 7.77 -26.94
N PHE A 20 -4.70 8.71 -27.62
CA PHE A 20 -3.24 8.85 -27.53
C PHE A 20 -2.79 9.19 -26.09
N LEU A 21 -3.47 10.10 -25.40
CA LEU A 21 -3.17 10.42 -24.01
C LEU A 21 -3.36 9.21 -23.08
N LEU A 22 -4.45 8.45 -23.26
CA LEU A 22 -4.70 7.24 -22.48
C LEU A 22 -3.63 6.17 -22.75
N TRP A 23 -3.26 6.00 -24.01
CA TRP A 23 -2.17 5.10 -24.40
C TRP A 23 -0.82 5.55 -23.79
N LEU A 24 -0.51 6.85 -23.84
CA LEU A 24 0.71 7.40 -23.25
C LEU A 24 0.75 7.15 -21.74
N VAL A 25 -0.34 7.42 -21.02
CA VAL A 25 -0.47 7.13 -19.57
C VAL A 25 -0.23 5.64 -19.30
N TYR A 26 -0.78 4.76 -20.14
CA TYR A 26 -0.55 3.31 -20.00
C TYR A 26 0.93 2.94 -20.22
N VAL A 27 1.59 3.53 -21.21
CA VAL A 27 3.02 3.26 -21.49
C VAL A 27 3.92 3.72 -20.34
N ILE A 28 3.66 4.92 -19.78
CA ILE A 28 4.48 5.48 -18.69
C ILE A 28 3.97 5.11 -17.29
N ARG A 29 3.04 4.16 -17.17
CA ARG A 29 2.43 3.78 -15.87
C ARG A 29 3.43 3.46 -14.77
N THR A 30 4.55 2.79 -15.10
CA THR A 30 5.60 2.49 -14.13
C THR A 30 6.28 3.75 -13.61
N THR A 31 6.56 4.71 -14.51
CA THR A 31 7.12 6.01 -14.12
C THR A 31 6.15 6.77 -13.23
N ILE A 32 4.86 6.82 -13.60
CA ILE A 32 3.81 7.44 -12.77
C ILE A 32 3.78 6.79 -11.38
N PHE A 33 3.87 5.46 -11.31
CA PHE A 33 3.89 4.75 -10.04
C PHE A 33 5.11 5.12 -9.19
N VAL A 34 6.31 5.14 -9.76
CA VAL A 34 7.56 5.54 -9.07
C VAL A 34 7.45 6.96 -8.52
N PHE A 35 6.97 7.92 -9.35
CA PHE A 35 6.77 9.30 -8.93
C PHE A 35 5.70 9.42 -7.82
N THR A 36 4.65 8.62 -7.90
CA THR A 36 3.61 8.59 -6.85
C THR A 36 4.16 8.03 -5.54
N LEU A 37 4.96 6.95 -5.58
CA LEU A 37 5.64 6.43 -4.38
C LEU A 37 6.62 7.46 -3.79
N ALA A 38 7.37 8.16 -4.64
CA ALA A 38 8.27 9.24 -4.22
C ALA A 38 7.48 10.40 -3.56
N LEU A 39 6.33 10.76 -4.11
CA LEU A 39 5.45 11.76 -3.53
C LEU A 39 4.91 11.31 -2.16
N LEU A 40 4.48 10.05 -2.03
CA LEU A 40 4.04 9.49 -0.75
C LEU A 40 5.18 9.45 0.27
N LEU A 41 6.39 9.07 -0.14
CA LEU A 41 7.58 9.11 0.71
C LEU A 41 7.90 10.54 1.16
N ALA A 42 7.79 11.52 0.25
CA ALA A 42 7.95 12.93 0.61
C ALA A 42 6.92 13.37 1.66
N HIS A 43 5.65 12.96 1.53
CA HIS A 43 4.61 13.23 2.51
C HIS A 43 4.84 12.53 3.86
N LEU A 44 5.44 11.33 3.84
CA LEU A 44 5.83 10.59 5.05
C LEU A 44 6.97 11.32 5.79
N LEU A 45 7.98 11.80 5.05
CA LEU A 45 9.17 12.44 5.62
C LEU A 45 8.94 13.92 5.99
N SER A 46 7.94 14.59 5.38
CA SER A 46 7.66 16.02 5.61
C SER A 46 7.61 16.41 7.10
N PRO A 47 6.89 15.70 8.01
CA PRO A 47 6.87 16.11 9.42
C PRO A 47 8.23 15.97 10.12
N LEU A 48 9.06 15.02 9.69
CA LEU A 48 10.41 14.87 10.22
C LEU A 48 11.30 16.04 9.76
N VAL A 49 11.21 16.43 8.48
CA VAL A 49 11.89 17.61 7.95
C VAL A 49 11.43 18.88 8.69
N ASP A 50 10.11 19.07 8.86
CA ASP A 50 9.55 20.24 9.55
C ASP A 50 9.95 20.28 11.04
N PHE A 51 10.06 19.14 11.68
CA PHE A 51 10.56 19.03 13.06
C PHE A 51 12.04 19.41 13.15
N LEU A 52 12.89 18.84 12.28
CA LEU A 52 14.32 19.12 12.24
C LEU A 52 14.61 20.57 11.87
N ASP A 53 13.82 21.15 10.97
CA ASP A 53 13.93 22.57 10.57
C ASP A 53 13.66 23.52 11.75
N ARG A 54 12.77 23.14 12.68
CA ARG A 54 12.50 23.89 13.92
C ARG A 54 13.61 23.75 14.96
N VAL A 55 14.26 22.56 15.02
CA VAL A 55 15.31 22.25 16.00
C VAL A 55 16.67 22.79 15.56
N LEU A 56 16.88 22.97 14.25
CA LEU A 56 18.12 23.47 13.66
C LEU A 56 17.99 24.97 13.30
N PRO A 57 17.97 25.91 14.26
CA PRO A 57 17.60 27.31 14.05
C PRO A 57 18.65 28.12 13.27
N SER A 58 19.79 27.52 12.92
CA SER A 58 20.96 28.23 12.35
C SER A 58 20.96 28.36 10.83
N SER A 59 19.99 27.81 10.11
CA SER A 59 20.02 27.81 8.66
C SER A 59 18.91 28.67 8.05
N ARG A 60 19.31 29.64 7.19
CA ARG A 60 18.38 30.39 6.33
C ARG A 60 17.68 29.52 5.27
N THR A 61 18.03 28.23 5.19
CA THR A 61 17.55 27.29 4.17
C THR A 61 17.12 25.96 4.81
N ARG A 62 16.10 25.30 4.28
CA ARG A 62 15.65 23.95 4.72
C ARG A 62 16.66 22.82 4.39
N THR A 63 17.74 23.11 3.70
CA THR A 63 18.71 22.13 3.20
C THR A 63 19.36 21.27 4.29
N PRO A 64 19.79 21.80 5.46
CA PRO A 64 20.37 20.97 6.53
C PRO A 64 19.36 19.99 7.15
N ALA A 65 18.12 20.43 7.35
CA ALA A 65 17.03 19.57 7.87
C ALA A 65 16.73 18.43 6.88
N LEU A 66 16.70 18.73 5.58
CA LEU A 66 16.57 17.70 4.52
C LEU A 66 17.74 16.73 4.55
N GLY A 67 18.98 17.21 4.58
CA GLY A 67 20.18 16.37 4.63
C GLY A 67 20.15 15.41 5.83
N LEU A 68 19.86 15.94 7.03
CA LEU A 68 19.77 15.13 8.24
C LEU A 68 18.63 14.11 8.17
N THR A 69 17.46 14.48 7.63
CA THR A 69 16.34 13.54 7.40
C THR A 69 16.77 12.37 6.53
N TYR A 70 17.53 12.62 5.46
CA TYR A 70 18.01 11.56 4.57
C TYR A 70 19.08 10.69 5.22
N VAL A 71 19.97 11.26 6.03
CA VAL A 71 20.93 10.48 6.83
C VAL A 71 20.17 9.54 7.80
N ILE A 72 19.16 10.05 8.49
CA ILE A 72 18.30 9.24 9.37
C ILE A 72 17.58 8.16 8.57
N LEU A 73 16.99 8.49 7.42
CA LEU A 73 16.29 7.53 6.56
C LEU A 73 17.23 6.39 6.14
N VAL A 74 18.42 6.72 5.63
CA VAL A 74 19.40 5.72 5.20
C VAL A 74 19.88 4.87 6.38
N ALA A 75 20.14 5.48 7.54
CA ALA A 75 20.54 4.75 8.74
C ALA A 75 19.45 3.77 9.20
N VAL A 76 18.19 4.22 9.25
CA VAL A 76 17.04 3.37 9.64
C VAL A 76 16.85 2.23 8.64
N LEU A 77 16.86 2.51 7.33
CA LEU A 77 16.73 1.47 6.30
C LEU A 77 17.87 0.46 6.34
N THR A 78 19.10 0.92 6.59
CA THR A 78 20.27 0.04 6.73
C THR A 78 20.14 -0.85 7.97
N LEU A 79 19.74 -0.30 9.13
CA LEU A 79 19.53 -1.06 10.36
C LEU A 79 18.42 -2.11 10.19
N ILE A 80 17.29 -1.72 9.60
CA ILE A 80 16.18 -2.65 9.29
C ILE A 80 16.66 -3.73 8.33
N GLY A 81 17.37 -3.34 7.26
CA GLY A 81 17.90 -4.28 6.26
C GLY A 81 18.86 -5.30 6.87
N ILE A 82 19.76 -4.88 7.75
CA ILE A 82 20.71 -5.78 8.41
C ILE A 82 20.02 -6.67 9.46
N GLN A 83 19.16 -6.12 10.31
CA GLN A 83 18.61 -6.88 11.44
C GLN A 83 17.40 -7.74 11.06
N ILE A 84 16.51 -7.21 10.23
CA ILE A 84 15.28 -7.90 9.82
C ILE A 84 15.50 -8.61 8.49
N GLY A 85 16.12 -7.95 7.52
CA GLY A 85 16.28 -8.47 6.16
C GLY A 85 17.07 -9.79 6.12
N THR A 86 18.18 -9.89 6.84
CA THR A 86 18.95 -11.15 6.91
C THR A 86 18.13 -12.30 7.48
N ARG A 87 17.41 -12.06 8.59
CA ARG A 87 16.54 -13.07 9.20
C ARG A 87 15.39 -13.47 8.27
N VAL A 88 14.77 -12.53 7.59
CA VAL A 88 13.71 -12.81 6.62
C VAL A 88 14.22 -13.70 5.49
N VAL A 89 15.41 -13.42 4.95
CA VAL A 89 16.03 -14.24 3.89
C VAL A 89 16.36 -15.62 4.41
N ASP A 90 16.96 -15.76 5.59
CA ASP A 90 17.31 -17.04 6.19
C ASP A 90 16.06 -17.88 6.50
N GLU A 91 15.03 -17.27 7.09
CA GLU A 91 13.76 -17.94 7.37
C GLU A 91 13.02 -18.32 6.08
N ALA A 92 13.05 -17.49 5.03
CA ALA A 92 12.44 -17.78 3.73
C ALA A 92 13.12 -18.95 3.04
N ASN A 93 14.45 -18.99 3.04
CA ASN A 93 15.22 -20.12 2.49
C ASN A 93 14.93 -21.40 3.26
N ASN A 94 14.95 -21.35 4.60
CA ASN A 94 14.61 -22.50 5.44
C ASN A 94 13.18 -22.99 5.21
N LEU A 95 12.22 -22.09 5.11
CA LEU A 95 10.82 -22.44 4.85
C LEU A 95 10.70 -23.11 3.47
N SER A 96 11.28 -22.51 2.42
CA SER A 96 11.19 -23.05 1.05
C SER A 96 11.77 -24.47 0.94
N GLN A 97 12.85 -24.77 1.65
CA GLN A 97 13.47 -26.09 1.67
C GLN A 97 12.70 -27.12 2.50
N LYS A 98 12.14 -26.71 3.63
CA LYS A 98 11.44 -27.61 4.56
C LYS A 98 9.95 -27.76 4.24
N LEU A 99 9.37 -26.82 3.54
CA LEU A 99 7.93 -26.78 3.25
C LEU A 99 7.40 -28.07 2.61
N PRO A 100 8.07 -28.70 1.59
CA PRO A 100 7.62 -29.96 1.02
C PRO A 100 7.61 -31.10 2.04
N GLN A 101 8.63 -31.17 2.91
CA GLN A 101 8.72 -32.18 3.96
C GLN A 101 7.65 -31.99 5.05
N MET A 102 7.35 -30.73 5.40
CA MET A 102 6.30 -30.39 6.36
C MET A 102 4.93 -30.81 5.85
N PHE A 103 4.62 -30.59 4.58
CA PHE A 103 3.39 -31.06 3.96
C PHE A 103 3.34 -32.59 3.91
N ALA A 104 4.40 -33.27 3.48
CA ALA A 104 4.47 -34.70 3.45
C ALA A 104 4.32 -35.39 4.83
N SER A 105 4.84 -34.74 5.90
CA SER A 105 4.64 -35.20 7.28
C SER A 105 3.22 -34.97 7.78
N TRP A 106 2.57 -33.93 7.28
CA TRP A 106 1.22 -33.54 7.67
C TRP A 106 0.13 -34.40 6.98
N GLU A 107 0.41 -34.90 5.76
CA GLU A 107 -0.45 -35.84 5.03
C GLU A 107 -0.51 -37.25 5.66
N LYS A 108 0.46 -37.62 6.52
CA LYS A 108 0.42 -38.90 7.21
C LYS A 108 -0.79 -38.96 8.14
N PRO A 109 -1.68 -39.98 8.00
CA PRO A 109 -2.85 -40.14 8.84
C PRO A 109 -2.43 -40.18 10.32
N ARG A 110 -2.86 -39.26 11.12
CA ARG A 110 -2.80 -39.40 12.58
C ARG A 110 -3.79 -40.48 12.97
N ALA A 111 -3.39 -41.36 13.91
CA ALA A 111 -4.31 -42.39 14.46
C ALA A 111 -5.59 -41.71 14.94
N THR A 112 -6.71 -42.01 14.31
CA THR A 112 -8.01 -41.45 14.63
C THR A 112 -8.45 -42.01 15.98
N PRO A 113 -8.78 -41.19 16.97
CA PRO A 113 -9.37 -41.69 18.21
C PRO A 113 -10.69 -42.43 17.92
N ALA A 114 -11.00 -43.44 18.71
CA ALA A 114 -12.16 -44.30 18.52
C ALA A 114 -13.51 -43.52 18.52
N THR A 115 -13.56 -42.31 19.09
CA THR A 115 -14.68 -41.37 19.03
C THR A 115 -14.19 -39.98 18.65
N PRO A 116 -14.27 -39.59 17.36
CA PRO A 116 -13.78 -38.27 16.92
C PRO A 116 -14.68 -37.17 17.47
N SER A 117 -14.11 -36.22 18.18
CA SER A 117 -14.79 -34.98 18.59
C SER A 117 -15.10 -34.09 17.37
N ILE A 118 -16.03 -33.15 17.52
CA ILE A 118 -16.34 -32.16 16.47
C ILE A 118 -15.04 -31.41 16.04
N ARG A 119 -14.14 -31.18 17.00
CA ARG A 119 -12.81 -30.60 16.74
C ARG A 119 -11.97 -31.47 15.83
N ASP A 120 -11.94 -32.79 16.08
CA ASP A 120 -11.14 -33.74 15.28
C ASP A 120 -11.69 -33.86 13.84
N GLN A 121 -13.02 -33.81 13.71
CA GLN A 121 -13.69 -33.80 12.39
C GLN A 121 -13.39 -32.52 11.61
N LEU A 122 -13.41 -31.34 12.25
CA LEU A 122 -13.07 -30.07 11.61
C LEU A 122 -11.60 -30.02 11.21
N LEU A 123 -10.70 -30.51 12.07
CA LEU A 123 -9.28 -30.59 11.76
C LEU A 123 -9.00 -31.57 10.61
N ALA A 124 -9.67 -32.74 10.59
CA ALA A 124 -9.54 -33.70 9.51
C ALA A 124 -10.03 -33.13 8.17
N ARG A 125 -11.17 -32.43 8.14
CA ARG A 125 -11.65 -31.73 6.93
C ARG A 125 -10.69 -30.65 6.45
N ALA A 126 -10.20 -29.81 7.37
CA ALA A 126 -9.21 -28.80 7.06
C ALA A 126 -7.90 -29.42 6.51
N GLN A 127 -7.47 -30.56 7.09
CA GLN A 127 -6.32 -31.32 6.59
C GLN A 127 -6.53 -31.79 5.16
N THR A 128 -7.66 -32.41 4.88
CA THR A 128 -7.99 -32.92 3.54
C THR A 128 -8.03 -31.80 2.51
N GLU A 129 -8.67 -30.68 2.84
CA GLU A 129 -8.77 -29.53 1.93
C GLU A 129 -7.42 -28.85 1.68
N ILE A 130 -6.58 -28.68 2.71
CA ILE A 130 -5.22 -28.14 2.57
C ILE A 130 -4.34 -29.11 1.81
N ALA A 131 -4.43 -30.42 2.08
CA ALA A 131 -3.67 -31.45 1.38
C ALA A 131 -4.01 -31.50 -0.11
N SER A 132 -5.31 -31.40 -0.46
CA SER A 132 -5.76 -31.40 -1.86
C SER A 132 -5.26 -30.19 -2.65
N ARG A 133 -4.96 -29.07 -1.97
CA ARG A 133 -4.43 -27.81 -2.55
C ARG A 133 -2.96 -27.57 -2.23
N SER A 134 -2.28 -28.56 -1.65
CA SER A 134 -0.90 -28.41 -1.17
C SER A 134 0.05 -27.94 -2.28
N THR A 135 -0.08 -28.48 -3.50
CA THR A 135 0.72 -28.07 -4.67
C THR A 135 0.48 -26.63 -5.08
N ASP A 136 -0.78 -26.16 -5.05
CA ASP A 136 -1.14 -24.79 -5.40
C ASP A 136 -0.67 -23.81 -4.32
N ILE A 137 -0.83 -24.18 -3.05
CA ILE A 137 -0.36 -23.40 -1.90
C ILE A 137 1.16 -23.30 -1.91
N LEU A 138 1.86 -24.41 -2.13
CA LEU A 138 3.33 -24.46 -2.27
C LEU A 138 3.81 -23.57 -3.42
N ALA A 139 3.16 -23.66 -4.58
CA ALA A 139 3.48 -22.84 -5.74
C ALA A 139 3.16 -21.35 -5.50
N ALA A 140 2.13 -21.03 -4.73
CA ALA A 140 1.79 -19.65 -4.37
C ALA A 140 2.79 -19.08 -3.34
N LEU A 141 3.14 -19.84 -2.30
CA LEU A 141 4.10 -19.45 -1.28
C LEU A 141 5.51 -19.28 -1.82
N SER A 142 5.97 -20.23 -2.67
CA SER A 142 7.28 -20.11 -3.32
C SER A 142 7.32 -18.94 -4.30
N ARG A 143 6.26 -18.71 -5.08
CA ARG A 143 6.16 -17.52 -5.95
C ARG A 143 6.12 -16.22 -5.16
N ALA A 144 5.42 -16.18 -4.03
CA ALA A 144 5.38 -15.01 -3.16
C ALA A 144 6.76 -14.76 -2.52
N GLY A 145 7.40 -15.79 -1.98
CA GLY A 145 8.75 -15.71 -1.42
C GLY A 145 9.79 -15.27 -2.44
N LEU A 146 9.79 -15.85 -3.64
CA LEU A 146 10.67 -15.46 -4.74
C LEU A 146 10.38 -14.01 -5.21
N LYS A 147 9.11 -13.57 -5.23
CA LYS A 147 8.77 -12.18 -5.54
C LYS A 147 9.27 -11.19 -4.49
N VAL A 148 9.22 -11.52 -3.21
CA VAL A 148 9.82 -10.69 -2.16
C VAL A 148 11.33 -10.56 -2.37
N LEU A 149 12.00 -11.64 -2.75
CA LEU A 149 13.44 -11.63 -3.07
C LEU A 149 13.76 -10.89 -4.38
N THR A 150 12.87 -10.92 -5.38
CA THR A 150 13.07 -10.20 -6.66
C THR A 150 12.74 -8.71 -6.57
N VAL A 151 11.83 -8.29 -5.69
CA VAL A 151 11.63 -6.87 -5.37
C VAL A 151 12.88 -6.25 -4.75
N ALA A 152 13.67 -7.03 -3.99
CA ALA A 152 15.01 -6.62 -3.56
C ALA A 152 16.02 -6.51 -4.73
N GLY A 153 15.73 -7.10 -5.90
CA GLY A 153 16.57 -7.04 -7.10
C GLY A 153 16.43 -5.73 -7.90
N ASP A 154 15.33 -5.02 -7.75
CA ASP A 154 15.12 -3.71 -8.41
C ASP A 154 15.74 -2.56 -7.58
N LEU A 155 17.04 -2.70 -7.23
CA LEU A 155 17.82 -1.69 -6.48
C LEU A 155 17.69 -0.28 -7.07
N ILE A 156 17.43 -0.17 -8.36
CA ILE A 156 17.26 1.11 -9.03
C ILE A 156 16.09 1.92 -8.43
N TYR A 157 14.96 1.28 -8.08
CA TYR A 157 13.82 1.97 -7.47
C TYR A 157 14.07 2.34 -6.01
N VAL A 158 14.86 1.55 -5.30
CA VAL A 158 15.30 1.86 -3.92
C VAL A 158 16.13 3.14 -3.88
N VAL A 159 16.83 3.46 -4.96
CA VAL A 159 17.62 4.68 -5.09
C VAL A 159 16.81 5.83 -5.71
N ILE A 160 16.07 5.56 -6.79
CA ILE A 160 15.33 6.59 -7.53
C ILE A 160 14.20 7.18 -6.68
N ILE A 161 13.44 6.36 -5.95
CA ILE A 161 12.29 6.85 -5.15
C ILE A 161 12.71 7.88 -4.10
N PRO A 162 13.73 7.62 -3.24
CA PRO A 162 14.24 8.64 -2.33
C PRO A 162 14.78 9.90 -3.02
N ILE A 163 15.49 9.75 -4.14
CA ILE A 163 16.02 10.91 -4.88
C ILE A 163 14.87 11.80 -5.38
N VAL A 164 13.86 11.23 -6.01
CA VAL A 164 12.69 11.99 -6.48
C VAL A 164 11.91 12.59 -5.31
N ALA A 165 11.77 11.85 -4.20
CA ALA A 165 11.15 12.35 -2.97
C ALA A 165 11.91 13.55 -2.37
N PHE A 166 13.25 13.56 -2.48
CA PHE A 166 14.06 14.70 -2.08
C PHE A 166 13.68 15.95 -2.87
N PHE A 167 13.53 15.85 -4.18
CA PHE A 167 13.10 16.98 -5.01
C PHE A 167 11.69 17.45 -4.65
N PHE A 168 10.76 16.55 -4.39
CA PHE A 168 9.42 16.91 -3.93
C PHE A 168 9.43 17.63 -2.57
N LEU A 169 10.30 17.21 -1.64
CA LEU A 169 10.46 17.89 -0.34
C LEU A 169 11.13 19.26 -0.46
N LYS A 170 12.15 19.36 -1.31
CA LYS A 170 12.91 20.58 -1.52
C LYS A 170 12.11 21.61 -2.30
N ASP A 171 11.54 21.21 -3.42
CA ASP A 171 10.96 22.13 -4.41
C ASP A 171 9.41 22.09 -4.43
N GLY A 172 8.77 21.44 -3.46
CA GLY A 172 7.33 21.24 -3.41
C GLY A 172 6.51 22.52 -3.45
N TYR A 173 7.02 23.62 -2.87
CA TYR A 173 6.36 24.93 -2.94
C TYR A 173 6.41 25.50 -4.36
N LEU A 174 7.56 25.39 -5.03
CA LEU A 174 7.73 25.86 -6.41
C LEU A 174 6.82 25.07 -7.36
N ILE A 175 6.75 23.74 -7.20
CA ILE A 175 5.88 22.89 -7.99
C ILE A 175 4.42 23.27 -7.78
N ARG A 176 3.98 23.46 -6.53
CA ARG A 176 2.63 23.86 -6.21
C ARG A 176 2.28 25.21 -6.85
N ASP A 177 3.14 26.21 -6.67
CA ASP A 177 2.88 27.56 -7.14
C ASP A 177 2.88 27.60 -8.68
N SER A 178 3.79 26.90 -9.33
CA SER A 178 3.79 26.74 -10.80
C SER A 178 2.51 26.09 -11.33
N LEU A 179 1.97 25.05 -10.62
CA LEU A 179 0.69 24.44 -10.99
C LEU A 179 -0.48 25.42 -10.82
N LEU A 180 -0.44 26.27 -9.82
CA LEU A 180 -1.49 27.27 -9.59
C LEU A 180 -1.41 28.43 -10.58
N ASP A 181 -0.22 28.76 -11.09
CA ASP A 181 -0.03 29.82 -12.08
C ASP A 181 -0.58 29.42 -13.47
N LEU A 182 -0.76 28.13 -13.74
CA LEU A 182 -1.47 27.65 -14.93
C LEU A 182 -2.97 27.98 -14.93
N VAL A 183 -3.52 28.39 -13.78
CA VAL A 183 -4.94 28.70 -13.62
C VAL A 183 -5.10 30.22 -13.55
N GLU A 184 -5.46 30.84 -14.68
CA GLU A 184 -5.59 32.31 -14.80
C GLU A 184 -6.79 32.88 -14.01
N ASP A 185 -7.89 32.14 -13.97
CA ASP A 185 -9.12 32.55 -13.29
C ASP A 185 -8.98 32.46 -11.78
N ARG A 186 -9.20 33.59 -11.07
CA ARG A 186 -9.05 33.67 -9.61
C ARG A 186 -9.96 32.71 -8.85
N ALA A 187 -11.20 32.51 -9.31
CA ALA A 187 -12.14 31.61 -8.65
C ALA A 187 -11.71 30.15 -8.82
N ARG A 188 -11.30 29.77 -10.03
CA ARG A 188 -10.77 28.43 -10.30
C ARG A 188 -9.46 28.18 -9.56
N ARG A 189 -8.59 29.20 -9.46
CA ARG A 189 -7.34 29.13 -8.70
C ARG A 189 -7.60 28.86 -7.22
N ALA A 190 -8.60 29.50 -6.60
CA ALA A 190 -9.00 29.25 -5.22
C ALA A 190 -9.47 27.80 -5.01
N VAL A 191 -10.27 27.26 -5.94
CA VAL A 191 -10.71 25.86 -5.91
C VAL A 191 -9.51 24.92 -6.04
N ALA A 192 -8.58 25.20 -6.96
CA ALA A 192 -7.36 24.39 -7.14
C ALA A 192 -6.49 24.41 -5.86
N GLN A 193 -6.32 25.56 -5.22
CA GLN A 193 -5.60 25.68 -3.95
C GLN A 193 -6.24 24.82 -2.84
N ASP A 194 -7.57 24.86 -2.73
CA ASP A 194 -8.28 24.02 -1.75
C ASP A 194 -8.10 22.54 -2.02
N VAL A 195 -8.23 22.12 -3.30
CA VAL A 195 -8.02 20.71 -3.70
C VAL A 195 -6.59 20.26 -3.36
N LEU A 196 -5.57 21.04 -3.71
CA LEU A 196 -4.17 20.70 -3.43
C LEU A 196 -3.90 20.61 -1.92
N ARG A 197 -4.46 21.53 -1.12
CA ARG A 197 -4.32 21.51 0.34
C ARG A 197 -4.96 20.28 0.96
N GLU A 198 -6.19 19.94 0.55
CA GLU A 198 -6.88 18.74 1.05
C GLU A 198 -6.21 17.46 0.61
N ALA A 199 -5.75 17.41 -0.64
CA ALA A 199 -4.98 16.28 -1.17
C ALA A 199 -3.69 16.06 -0.36
N HIS A 200 -2.93 17.12 -0.10
CA HIS A 200 -1.72 17.05 0.73
C HIS A 200 -2.03 16.52 2.14
N GLN A 201 -3.05 17.05 2.81
CA GLN A 201 -3.44 16.62 4.14
C GLN A 201 -3.90 15.16 4.18
N LEU A 202 -4.67 14.74 3.17
CA LEU A 202 -5.15 13.37 3.04
C LEU A 202 -4.00 12.40 2.83
N LEU A 203 -3.15 12.65 1.83
CA LEU A 203 -2.01 11.78 1.50
C LEU A 203 -1.05 11.66 2.69
N SER A 204 -0.76 12.77 3.37
CA SER A 204 0.12 12.78 4.54
C SER A 204 -0.46 11.97 5.72
N ARG A 205 -1.76 12.05 5.97
CA ARG A 205 -2.42 11.24 7.02
C ARG A 205 -2.47 9.77 6.63
N TYR A 206 -2.88 9.48 5.40
CA TYR A 206 -3.01 8.13 4.90
C TYR A 206 -1.69 7.36 4.97
N ILE A 207 -0.61 7.90 4.40
CA ILE A 207 0.67 7.18 4.36
C ILE A 207 1.27 6.98 5.75
N ARG A 208 1.14 7.97 6.64
CA ARG A 208 1.59 7.83 8.04
C ARG A 208 0.80 6.77 8.79
N ALA A 209 -0.53 6.80 8.66
CA ALA A 209 -1.38 5.79 9.28
C ALA A 209 -1.02 4.39 8.78
N LEU A 210 -0.81 4.23 7.48
CA LEU A 210 -0.47 2.96 6.85
C LEU A 210 0.89 2.41 7.35
N VAL A 211 1.91 3.26 7.44
CA VAL A 211 3.21 2.87 8.01
C VAL A 211 3.10 2.49 9.49
N LEU A 212 2.33 3.25 10.28
CA LEU A 212 2.11 2.94 11.69
C LEU A 212 1.31 1.64 11.87
N LEU A 213 0.30 1.40 11.02
CA LEU A 213 -0.44 0.12 11.00
C LEU A 213 0.48 -1.05 10.65
N SER A 214 1.31 -0.90 9.62
CA SER A 214 2.30 -1.91 9.22
C SER A 214 3.29 -2.21 10.36
N LEU A 215 3.79 -1.20 11.04
CA LEU A 215 4.69 -1.37 12.19
C LEU A 215 4.00 -2.03 13.39
N ALA A 216 2.76 -1.65 13.67
CA ALA A 216 1.95 -2.28 14.73
C ALA A 216 1.66 -3.75 14.41
N THR A 217 1.33 -4.07 13.15
CA THR A 217 1.14 -5.44 12.68
C THR A 217 2.43 -6.24 12.83
N PHE A 218 3.56 -5.73 12.36
CA PHE A 218 4.86 -6.39 12.53
C PHE A 218 5.14 -6.72 14.00
N THR A 219 4.97 -5.73 14.88
CA THR A 219 5.26 -5.86 16.30
C THR A 219 4.31 -6.85 16.98
N ALA A 220 3.01 -6.72 16.79
CA ALA A 220 2.00 -7.58 17.41
C ALA A 220 2.16 -9.05 16.97
N TYR A 221 2.38 -9.26 15.67
CA TYR A 221 2.57 -10.60 15.12
C TYR A 221 3.90 -11.23 15.57
N SER A 222 4.99 -10.44 15.61
CA SER A 222 6.28 -10.92 16.13
C SER A 222 6.18 -11.32 17.60
N ILE A 223 5.50 -10.53 18.42
CA ILE A 223 5.30 -10.84 19.85
C ILE A 223 4.47 -12.11 20.01
N PHE A 224 3.32 -12.20 19.35
CA PHE A 224 2.44 -13.37 19.43
C PHE A 224 3.14 -14.64 18.99
N MET A 225 3.76 -14.64 17.81
CA MET A 225 4.46 -15.81 17.27
C MET A 225 5.70 -16.16 18.09
N GLY A 226 6.41 -15.16 18.63
CA GLY A 226 7.53 -15.39 19.55
C GLY A 226 7.11 -16.06 20.84
N ILE A 227 5.99 -15.64 21.47
CA ILE A 227 5.46 -16.23 22.69
C ILE A 227 4.96 -17.67 22.44
N THR A 228 4.30 -17.89 21.30
CA THR A 228 3.74 -19.21 20.97
C THR A 228 4.75 -20.18 20.40
N GLY A 229 6.00 -19.75 20.16
CA GLY A 229 7.06 -20.58 19.57
C GLY A 229 6.80 -20.96 18.12
N LEU A 230 5.97 -20.20 17.39
CA LEU A 230 5.72 -20.45 15.97
C LEU A 230 7.00 -20.21 15.17
N THR A 231 7.35 -21.16 14.31
CA THR A 231 8.52 -21.04 13.43
C THR A 231 8.33 -19.93 12.37
N TYR A 232 9.43 -19.38 11.88
CA TYR A 232 9.42 -18.31 10.85
C TYR A 232 8.74 -17.01 11.30
N THR A 233 8.91 -16.65 12.53
CA THR A 233 8.27 -15.51 13.19
C THR A 233 8.55 -14.20 12.46
N VAL A 234 9.82 -13.91 12.13
CA VAL A 234 10.22 -12.63 11.53
C VAL A 234 9.75 -12.54 10.09
N LEU A 235 9.86 -13.63 9.34
CA LEU A 235 9.38 -13.72 7.95
C LEU A 235 7.86 -13.48 7.87
N LEU A 236 7.09 -14.19 8.69
CA LEU A 236 5.62 -14.11 8.65
C LEU A 236 5.11 -12.75 9.15
N ALA A 237 5.74 -12.19 10.19
CA ALA A 237 5.40 -10.85 10.67
C ALA A 237 5.78 -9.77 9.64
N ALA A 238 6.95 -9.85 9.03
CA ALA A 238 7.37 -8.91 7.98
C ALA A 238 6.46 -9.01 6.75
N MET A 239 6.09 -10.22 6.34
CA MET A 239 5.14 -10.45 5.25
C MET A 239 3.77 -9.84 5.58
N ALA A 240 3.24 -10.06 6.78
CA ALA A 240 1.96 -9.48 7.20
C ALA A 240 2.01 -7.94 7.20
N ALA A 241 3.09 -7.36 7.72
CA ALA A 241 3.32 -5.91 7.72
C ALA A 241 3.43 -5.31 6.31
N LEU A 242 4.11 -5.99 5.38
CA LEU A 242 4.20 -5.57 3.99
C LEU A 242 2.85 -5.71 3.26
N LEU A 243 2.12 -6.77 3.53
CA LEU A 243 0.80 -6.99 2.93
C LEU A 243 -0.25 -5.99 3.46
N GLU A 244 0.00 -5.31 4.59
CA GLU A 244 -0.87 -4.24 5.10
C GLU A 244 -1.05 -3.08 4.09
N PHE A 245 -0.07 -2.89 3.20
CA PHE A 245 -0.15 -1.91 2.11
C PHE A 245 -1.17 -2.28 1.03
N ILE A 246 -1.65 -3.52 0.98
CA ILE A 246 -2.66 -3.99 0.03
C ILE A 246 -4.01 -4.06 0.76
N PRO A 247 -4.90 -3.08 0.55
CA PRO A 247 -6.15 -3.01 1.32
C PRO A 247 -7.00 -4.28 1.19
N MET A 248 -7.55 -4.75 2.28
CA MET A 248 -8.42 -5.93 2.41
C MET A 248 -7.77 -7.26 2.02
N LEU A 249 -7.17 -7.37 0.83
CA LEU A 249 -6.56 -8.61 0.33
C LEU A 249 -5.28 -8.97 1.08
N GLY A 250 -4.51 -7.98 1.49
CA GLY A 250 -3.25 -8.17 2.17
C GLY A 250 -3.39 -8.90 3.52
N PRO A 251 -4.13 -8.34 4.48
CA PRO A 251 -4.34 -8.99 5.78
C PRO A 251 -4.99 -10.36 5.67
N LEU A 252 -5.93 -10.55 4.73
CA LEU A 252 -6.56 -11.84 4.47
C LEU A 252 -5.52 -12.87 4.00
N THR A 253 -4.72 -12.50 3.01
CA THR A 253 -3.65 -13.37 2.47
C THR A 253 -2.62 -13.70 3.55
N ALA A 254 -2.18 -12.71 4.32
CA ALA A 254 -1.25 -12.91 5.43
C ALA A 254 -1.82 -13.88 6.47
N GLY A 255 -3.08 -13.70 6.86
CA GLY A 255 -3.77 -14.56 7.82
C GLY A 255 -3.84 -16.02 7.34
N ILE A 256 -4.20 -16.24 6.08
CA ILE A 256 -4.25 -17.58 5.48
C ILE A 256 -2.86 -18.23 5.50
N VAL A 257 -1.82 -17.51 5.05
CA VAL A 257 -0.45 -18.04 5.03
C VAL A 257 0.03 -18.41 6.44
N ILE A 258 -0.19 -17.53 7.41
CA ILE A 258 0.21 -17.77 8.80
C ILE A 258 -0.51 -19.00 9.39
N LEU A 259 -1.82 -19.13 9.13
CA LEU A 259 -2.58 -20.30 9.58
C LEU A 259 -2.08 -21.61 8.94
N VAL A 260 -1.78 -21.59 7.65
CA VAL A 260 -1.23 -22.75 6.95
C VAL A 260 0.13 -23.13 7.54
N VAL A 261 1.04 -22.16 7.71
CA VAL A 261 2.34 -22.43 8.32
C VAL A 261 2.19 -22.93 9.74
N ALA A 262 1.32 -22.36 10.56
CA ALA A 262 1.02 -22.84 11.92
C ALA A 262 0.54 -24.29 11.91
N ALA A 263 -0.35 -24.64 10.97
CA ALA A 263 -0.88 -25.98 10.85
C ALA A 263 0.19 -27.01 10.47
N VAL A 264 0.98 -26.74 9.40
CA VAL A 264 1.99 -27.69 8.90
C VAL A 264 3.22 -27.78 9.80
N SER A 265 3.54 -26.73 10.58
CA SER A 265 4.63 -26.76 11.56
C SER A 265 4.26 -27.39 12.90
N GLY A 266 3.00 -27.84 13.07
CA GLY A 266 2.51 -28.38 14.35
C GLY A 266 2.29 -27.31 15.42
N GLY A 267 2.19 -26.04 15.03
CA GLY A 267 1.96 -24.91 15.93
C GLY A 267 0.52 -24.81 16.46
N PRO A 268 0.24 -23.84 17.34
CA PRO A 268 -1.06 -23.67 18.00
C PRO A 268 -2.09 -23.01 17.06
N VAL A 269 -2.65 -23.76 16.10
CA VAL A 269 -3.56 -23.26 15.04
C VAL A 269 -4.75 -22.50 15.61
N LEU A 270 -5.40 -23.02 16.67
CA LEU A 270 -6.57 -22.38 17.27
C LEU A 270 -6.19 -21.03 17.92
N ALA A 271 -5.09 -20.98 18.67
CA ALA A 271 -4.62 -19.74 19.25
C ALA A 271 -4.21 -18.72 18.18
N THR A 272 -3.60 -19.17 17.09
CA THR A 272 -3.25 -18.35 15.94
C THR A 272 -4.51 -17.77 15.28
N LEU A 273 -5.54 -18.58 15.05
CA LEU A 273 -6.82 -18.11 14.48
C LEU A 273 -7.49 -17.05 15.38
N ILE A 274 -7.56 -17.34 16.68
CA ILE A 274 -8.13 -16.39 17.66
C ILE A 274 -7.36 -15.08 17.65
N PHE A 275 -6.02 -15.14 17.66
CA PHE A 275 -5.18 -13.94 17.60
C PHE A 275 -5.42 -13.13 16.31
N LEU A 276 -5.43 -13.78 15.16
CA LEU A 276 -5.66 -13.11 13.87
C LEU A 276 -7.01 -12.39 13.84
N LEU A 277 -8.07 -13.04 14.29
CA LEU A 277 -9.40 -12.44 14.36
C LEU A 277 -9.46 -11.29 15.38
N ALA A 278 -8.92 -11.50 16.58
CA ALA A 278 -8.90 -10.49 17.63
C ALA A 278 -8.08 -9.26 17.22
N TYR A 279 -6.89 -9.48 16.63
CA TYR A 279 -6.06 -8.40 16.14
C TYR A 279 -6.75 -7.65 14.99
N ARG A 280 -7.41 -8.35 14.06
CA ARG A 280 -8.17 -7.72 12.98
C ARG A 280 -9.29 -6.82 13.49
N VAL A 281 -10.07 -7.31 14.45
CA VAL A 281 -11.12 -6.51 15.10
C VAL A 281 -10.51 -5.30 15.81
N PHE A 282 -9.44 -5.49 16.58
CA PHE A 282 -8.72 -4.39 17.23
C PHE A 282 -8.21 -3.36 16.22
N GLN A 283 -7.60 -3.82 15.14
CA GLN A 283 -7.07 -2.95 14.10
C GLN A 283 -8.18 -2.14 13.41
N ASP A 284 -9.27 -2.77 13.02
CA ASP A 284 -10.35 -2.11 12.28
C ASP A 284 -11.18 -1.16 13.14
N TYR A 285 -11.41 -1.49 14.42
CA TYR A 285 -12.28 -0.70 15.30
C TYR A 285 -11.54 0.25 16.25
N VAL A 286 -10.26 0.01 16.52
CA VAL A 286 -9.49 0.83 17.46
C VAL A 286 -8.33 1.53 16.74
N LEU A 287 -7.44 0.77 16.13
CA LEU A 287 -6.16 1.29 15.64
C LEU A 287 -6.34 2.15 14.39
N SER A 288 -7.11 1.68 13.41
CA SER A 288 -7.36 2.41 12.16
C SER A 288 -8.11 3.72 12.38
N PRO A 289 -9.20 3.80 13.15
CA PRO A 289 -9.86 5.07 13.48
C PRO A 289 -8.95 6.04 14.22
N TYR A 290 -8.14 5.54 15.16
CA TYR A 290 -7.19 6.35 15.91
C TYR A 290 -6.10 6.96 15.03
N LEU A 291 -5.54 6.20 14.10
CA LEU A 291 -4.44 6.63 13.24
C LEU A 291 -4.91 7.44 12.02
N MET A 292 -6.02 7.07 11.41
CA MET A 292 -6.55 7.76 10.21
C MET A 292 -7.42 8.98 10.57
N GLY A 293 -7.94 9.05 11.80
CA GLY A 293 -8.87 10.09 12.23
C GLY A 293 -10.17 10.04 11.43
N GLN A 294 -10.83 11.20 11.28
CA GLN A 294 -11.95 11.35 10.32
C GLN A 294 -11.37 11.31 8.90
N GLY A 295 -11.00 10.11 8.47
CA GLY A 295 -10.42 9.85 7.16
C GLY A 295 -11.44 10.03 6.05
N VAL A 296 -11.06 9.68 4.85
CA VAL A 296 -11.95 9.71 3.70
C VAL A 296 -13.05 8.68 3.91
N GLU A 297 -14.26 9.17 4.20
CA GLU A 297 -15.46 8.33 4.28
C GLU A 297 -15.81 7.80 2.89
N LEU A 298 -15.09 6.79 2.43
CA LEU A 298 -15.43 6.05 1.22
C LEU A 298 -16.39 4.93 1.58
N HIS A 299 -17.44 4.79 0.78
CA HIS A 299 -18.33 3.64 0.93
C HIS A 299 -17.56 2.34 0.67
N PRO A 300 -17.72 1.28 1.50
CA PRO A 300 -16.97 0.04 1.34
C PRO A 300 -17.00 -0.56 -0.07
N ALA A 301 -18.15 -0.47 -0.76
CA ALA A 301 -18.27 -0.93 -2.14
C ALA A 301 -17.37 -0.16 -3.12
N LEU A 302 -17.16 1.15 -2.89
CA LEU A 302 -16.22 1.93 -3.70
C LEU A 302 -14.78 1.51 -3.45
N VAL A 303 -14.44 1.23 -2.19
CA VAL A 303 -13.09 0.72 -1.85
C VAL A 303 -12.85 -0.62 -2.54
N LEU A 304 -13.80 -1.55 -2.47
CA LEU A 304 -13.72 -2.84 -3.18
C LEU A 304 -13.56 -2.63 -4.69
N PHE A 305 -14.41 -1.80 -5.29
CA PHE A 305 -14.30 -1.49 -6.72
C PHE A 305 -12.92 -0.92 -7.07
N GLY A 306 -12.41 0.05 -6.28
CA GLY A 306 -11.10 0.64 -6.49
C GLY A 306 -9.96 -0.38 -6.38
N VAL A 307 -10.03 -1.31 -5.40
CA VAL A 307 -9.05 -2.38 -5.22
C VAL A 307 -9.03 -3.32 -6.42
N PHE A 308 -10.19 -3.81 -6.88
CA PHE A 308 -10.26 -4.71 -8.02
C PHE A 308 -9.86 -4.01 -9.33
N ALA A 309 -10.41 -2.82 -9.60
CA ALA A 309 -10.03 -2.04 -10.77
C ALA A 309 -8.53 -1.68 -10.77
N GLY A 310 -7.99 -1.31 -9.59
CA GLY A 310 -6.56 -1.06 -9.42
C GLY A 310 -5.72 -2.29 -9.73
N ALA A 311 -6.16 -3.47 -9.24
CA ALA A 311 -5.47 -4.74 -9.50
C ALA A 311 -5.41 -5.06 -11.00
N GLU A 312 -6.49 -4.84 -11.74
CA GLU A 312 -6.55 -5.07 -13.19
C GLU A 312 -5.70 -4.07 -13.97
N LEU A 313 -5.70 -2.80 -13.58
CA LEU A 313 -4.99 -1.74 -14.30
C LEU A 313 -3.46 -1.77 -14.09
N ALA A 314 -3.02 -1.99 -12.87
CA ALA A 314 -1.61 -1.88 -12.50
C ALA A 314 -1.14 -2.92 -11.45
N GLY A 315 -1.85 -4.04 -11.30
CA GLY A 315 -1.51 -5.11 -10.38
C GLY A 315 -1.45 -4.64 -8.92
N ILE A 316 -0.45 -5.11 -8.19
CA ILE A 316 -0.24 -4.75 -6.76
C ILE A 316 -0.10 -3.23 -6.57
N ALA A 317 0.58 -2.56 -7.49
CA ALA A 317 0.76 -1.12 -7.48
C ALA A 317 -0.59 -0.37 -7.54
N GLY A 318 -1.47 -0.79 -8.45
CA GLY A 318 -2.81 -0.22 -8.59
C GLY A 318 -3.69 -0.50 -7.39
N THR A 319 -3.61 -1.70 -6.80
CA THR A 319 -4.30 -2.05 -5.56
C THR A 319 -3.88 -1.13 -4.41
N PHE A 320 -2.58 -0.93 -4.22
CA PHE A 320 -2.04 -0.02 -3.20
C PHE A 320 -2.54 1.42 -3.37
N LEU A 321 -2.50 1.93 -4.61
CA LEU A 321 -2.90 3.31 -4.91
C LEU A 321 -4.42 3.51 -5.00
N SER A 322 -5.22 2.46 -4.94
CA SER A 322 -6.68 2.54 -5.11
C SER A 322 -7.33 3.50 -4.13
N ILE A 323 -7.01 3.40 -2.83
CA ILE A 323 -7.59 4.27 -1.80
C ILE A 323 -7.17 5.73 -1.98
N PRO A 324 -5.88 6.10 -2.11
CA PRO A 324 -5.47 7.47 -2.42
C PRO A 324 -6.15 8.06 -3.65
N VAL A 325 -6.21 7.30 -4.75
CA VAL A 325 -6.82 7.76 -6.01
C VAL A 325 -8.32 8.01 -5.85
N MET A 326 -9.04 7.07 -5.23
CA MET A 326 -10.48 7.23 -4.97
C MET A 326 -10.77 8.42 -4.05
N ALA A 327 -9.95 8.61 -3.05
CA ALA A 327 -10.03 9.71 -2.11
C ALA A 327 -9.80 11.06 -2.79
N LEU A 328 -8.77 11.17 -3.62
CA LEU A 328 -8.48 12.37 -4.41
C LEU A 328 -9.61 12.65 -5.42
N ALA A 329 -10.13 11.64 -6.08
CA ALA A 329 -11.27 11.78 -6.99
C ALA A 329 -12.51 12.31 -6.26
N ARG A 330 -12.79 11.83 -5.04
CA ARG A 330 -13.88 12.33 -4.19
C ARG A 330 -13.68 13.80 -3.81
N ILE A 331 -12.48 14.18 -3.35
CA ILE A 331 -12.16 15.58 -3.01
C ILE A 331 -12.42 16.47 -4.21
N LEU A 332 -11.87 16.11 -5.37
CA LEU A 332 -12.05 16.87 -6.61
C LEU A 332 -13.52 17.02 -6.97
N PHE A 333 -14.27 15.92 -6.96
CA PHE A 333 -15.71 15.93 -7.25
C PHE A 333 -16.50 16.84 -6.31
N LEU A 334 -16.27 16.77 -5.00
CA LEU A 334 -16.97 17.56 -4.02
C LEU A 334 -16.65 19.06 -4.15
N ARG A 335 -15.38 19.39 -4.39
CA ARG A 335 -14.95 20.78 -4.57
C ARG A 335 -15.48 21.40 -5.87
N LEU A 336 -15.45 20.64 -6.96
CA LEU A 336 -16.05 21.10 -8.23
C LEU A 336 -17.57 21.26 -8.13
N ARG A 337 -18.26 20.34 -7.43
CA ARG A 337 -19.71 20.45 -7.18
C ARG A 337 -20.04 21.69 -6.35
N LYS A 338 -19.28 21.92 -5.27
CA LYS A 338 -19.44 23.11 -4.44
C LYS A 338 -19.21 24.40 -5.24
N ALA A 339 -18.12 24.49 -5.97
CA ALA A 339 -17.79 25.66 -6.78
C ALA A 339 -18.84 25.97 -7.86
N ARG A 340 -19.48 24.92 -8.45
CA ARG A 340 -20.63 25.11 -9.37
C ARG A 340 -21.87 25.66 -8.64
N ARG A 341 -22.15 25.17 -7.43
CA ARG A 341 -23.32 25.65 -6.64
C ARG A 341 -23.15 27.08 -6.21
N ASP A 342 -21.93 27.48 -5.86
CA ASP A 342 -21.59 28.81 -5.39
C ASP A 342 -21.41 29.81 -6.56
N GLY A 343 -21.69 29.42 -7.81
CA GLY A 343 -21.59 30.26 -9.00
C GLY A 343 -20.15 30.62 -9.43
N GLN A 344 -19.14 30.04 -8.79
CA GLN A 344 -17.72 30.35 -9.02
C GLN A 344 -17.20 29.82 -10.36
N LEU A 345 -17.89 28.85 -10.97
CA LEU A 345 -17.52 28.20 -12.24
C LEU A 345 -18.48 28.52 -13.39
N THR A 346 -19.51 29.33 -13.17
CA THR A 346 -20.36 29.82 -14.28
C THR A 346 -19.55 30.78 -15.13
N PRO A 347 -19.45 30.57 -16.47
CA PRO A 347 -18.90 31.59 -17.34
C PRO A 347 -19.78 32.83 -17.19
N THR A 348 -19.23 33.91 -16.69
CA THR A 348 -19.86 35.21 -16.92
C THR A 348 -19.90 35.39 -18.44
N LEU A 349 -21.06 35.14 -19.03
CA LEU A 349 -21.35 35.62 -20.37
C LEU A 349 -21.28 37.17 -20.25
N ARG A 350 -20.09 37.71 -20.43
CA ARG A 350 -19.94 39.13 -20.73
C ARG A 350 -20.50 39.31 -22.14
N SER A 351 -21.70 39.89 -22.15
CA SER A 351 -22.36 40.50 -23.28
C SER A 351 -21.42 41.52 -23.97
#